data_dbdad985d5293d5f33de59a948b14ed1
#
_entry.id   dbdad985d5293d5f33de59a948b14ed1
#
_cell.length_a   1.000
_cell.length_b   1.000
_cell.length_c   1.000
_cell.angle_alpha   90.00
_cell.angle_beta   90.00
_cell.angle_gamma   90.00
#
_symmetry.space_group_name_H-M   'P 1'
#
loop_
_entity.id
_entity.type
_entity.pdbx_description
1 polymer ?
#
loop_
_entity_poly.entity_id
_entity_poly.type
_entity_poly.pdbx_seq_one_letter_code
_entity_poly.pdbx_strand_id
1 'polypeptide(L)'
;MTKIKRALISVSDKTGVVDFALGLHKLGVEILSTGGTAKALREAKMPVIEVSDYTGFPEMLDGRVKTLHPKIHGGLLALRDKPEHTQSLKEHNIGLIDMVVVNLYPFEKNTQKPGVSIEEAIENIDIGGPSMLRSAAKNYRSVAVVCNPERYAAVLEELRNNNGALSRETLQEFGVEVFRETSRYDHMIYGYLKKHILDKAQDKEGAFPHCLGLNLVKVQDLRYGENPHQKAAFYRDAGETQGLAAMKQLWGKELSFNNILDLNAAVNIVREFSLPAAVFIKHNNPCGAAQNQDILKAYKQAWSCDRISAFGGIVALNREVDLALARLIAKSGFLECIISPKFSLETLGLLKDKKNLRLLELPVGAAPRGRPEQCATLDIKRVWGGALVQDEDILTLDENNLKTVTKQKPSKKEMESLIFAWKIAKHTKSNAIILAKGTKTVGIGAGQMSRVDSVFISTKKAGKLTAGSVLASDAFFPKEDAIVLAAKYRISAIIQPGGSIADEQIIQTADKCGIAMVFTGIRHFRH
;
A
#
# COMPACT_ATOMS: atom_id res chain seq x y z
N MET A 1 34.71 21.20 4.25
CA MET A 1 34.86 20.03 3.38
C MET A 1 35.79 19.01 4.05
N THR A 2 35.41 17.73 4.01
CA THR A 2 36.20 16.65 4.61
C THR A 2 36.94 15.90 3.51
N LYS A 3 38.29 15.90 3.56
CA LYS A 3 39.13 15.20 2.60
C LYS A 3 39.17 13.71 2.91
N ILE A 4 38.94 12.88 1.91
CA ILE A 4 38.90 11.42 2.04
C ILE A 4 40.29 10.87 1.70
N LYS A 5 40.96 10.21 2.66
CA LYS A 5 42.25 9.57 2.51
C LYS A 5 42.17 8.05 2.67
N ARG A 6 41.25 7.55 3.50
CA ARG A 6 41.05 6.13 3.75
C ARG A 6 39.58 5.80 3.77
N ALA A 7 39.16 4.79 3.00
CA ALA A 7 37.82 4.29 2.93
C ALA A 7 37.74 2.82 3.37
N LEU A 8 36.75 2.47 4.19
CA LEU A 8 36.39 1.09 4.50
C LEU A 8 35.20 0.70 3.65
N ILE A 9 35.35 -0.32 2.80
CA ILE A 9 34.31 -0.80 1.87
C ILE A 9 33.96 -2.24 2.22
N SER A 10 32.71 -2.47 2.65
CA SER A 10 32.17 -3.79 2.98
C SER A 10 30.71 -3.85 2.58
N VAL A 11 30.42 -4.41 1.42
CA VAL A 11 29.08 -4.39 0.82
C VAL A 11 28.55 -5.79 0.56
N SER A 12 27.26 -6.00 0.82
CA SER A 12 26.53 -7.20 0.44
C SER A 12 26.17 -7.16 -1.05
N ASP A 13 25.50 -6.10 -1.49
CA ASP A 13 25.26 -5.80 -2.90
C ASP A 13 26.51 -5.15 -3.52
N LYS A 14 27.10 -5.86 -4.47
CA LYS A 14 28.36 -5.46 -5.14
C LYS A 14 28.14 -4.63 -6.41
N THR A 15 26.89 -4.21 -6.68
CA THR A 15 26.58 -3.40 -7.86
C THR A 15 27.39 -2.11 -7.86
N GLY A 16 28.19 -1.91 -8.89
CA GLY A 16 28.99 -0.71 -9.10
C GLY A 16 30.15 -0.48 -8.11
N VAL A 17 30.36 -1.36 -7.11
CA VAL A 17 31.37 -1.16 -6.06
C VAL A 17 32.80 -1.19 -6.59
N VAL A 18 33.08 -2.00 -7.60
CA VAL A 18 34.45 -2.09 -8.21
C VAL A 18 34.80 -0.77 -8.89
N ASP A 19 33.93 -0.24 -9.72
CA ASP A 19 34.16 1.04 -10.41
C ASP A 19 34.25 2.20 -9.42
N PHE A 20 33.44 2.18 -8.37
CA PHE A 20 33.50 3.16 -7.30
C PHE A 20 34.82 3.13 -6.56
N ALA A 21 35.26 1.95 -6.13
CA ALA A 21 36.54 1.78 -5.42
C ALA A 21 37.74 2.12 -6.29
N LEU A 22 37.75 1.76 -7.60
CA LEU A 22 38.77 2.19 -8.57
C LEU A 22 38.76 3.71 -8.71
N GLY A 23 37.62 4.36 -8.72
CA GLY A 23 37.49 5.81 -8.73
C GLY A 23 38.12 6.47 -7.49
N LEU A 24 37.86 5.94 -6.31
CA LEU A 24 38.47 6.38 -5.05
C LEU A 24 39.99 6.17 -5.06
N HIS A 25 40.46 5.02 -5.50
CA HIS A 25 41.91 4.71 -5.58
C HIS A 25 42.67 5.67 -6.51
N LYS A 26 42.08 6.01 -7.68
CA LYS A 26 42.65 7.02 -8.60
C LYS A 26 42.75 8.41 -7.97
N LEU A 27 41.96 8.71 -6.95
CA LEU A 27 42.03 9.94 -6.16
C LEU A 27 43.01 9.83 -4.97
N GLY A 28 43.74 8.72 -4.87
CA GLY A 28 44.74 8.48 -3.81
C GLY A 28 44.14 8.01 -2.48
N VAL A 29 42.90 7.48 -2.50
CA VAL A 29 42.25 6.94 -1.29
C VAL A 29 42.75 5.51 -1.04
N GLU A 30 43.24 5.24 0.16
CA GLU A 30 43.54 3.90 0.65
C GLU A 30 42.27 3.10 0.94
N ILE A 31 42.19 1.86 0.50
CA ILE A 31 40.98 1.03 0.63
C ILE A 31 41.21 -0.09 1.63
N LEU A 32 40.43 -0.07 2.71
CA LEU A 32 40.22 -1.20 3.63
C LEU A 32 38.99 -1.99 3.19
N SER A 33 39.05 -3.32 3.22
CA SER A 33 37.91 -4.15 2.90
C SER A 33 37.95 -5.50 3.60
N THR A 34 36.85 -6.26 3.54
CA THR A 34 36.74 -7.58 4.17
C THR A 34 35.95 -8.55 3.30
N GLY A 35 36.23 -9.83 3.49
CA GLY A 35 35.44 -10.95 2.94
C GLY A 35 35.24 -10.88 1.41
N GLY A 36 34.02 -11.13 0.97
CA GLY A 36 33.66 -11.18 -0.45
C GLY A 36 33.84 -9.84 -1.19
N THR A 37 33.82 -8.70 -0.50
CA THR A 37 34.09 -7.39 -1.12
C THR A 37 35.59 -7.27 -1.42
N ALA A 38 36.44 -7.59 -0.46
CA ALA A 38 37.90 -7.57 -0.68
C ALA A 38 38.33 -8.51 -1.81
N LYS A 39 37.72 -9.69 -1.89
CA LYS A 39 37.94 -10.64 -2.99
C LYS A 39 37.59 -10.02 -4.35
N ALA A 40 36.39 -9.44 -4.48
CA ALA A 40 35.97 -8.81 -5.74
C ALA A 40 36.89 -7.66 -6.18
N LEU A 41 37.36 -6.85 -5.23
CA LEU A 41 38.27 -5.74 -5.51
C LEU A 41 39.66 -6.24 -5.94
N ARG A 42 40.20 -7.31 -5.33
CA ARG A 42 41.45 -7.94 -5.74
C ARG A 42 41.39 -8.59 -7.12
N GLU A 43 40.28 -9.25 -7.43
CA GLU A 43 40.03 -9.82 -8.77
C GLU A 43 40.08 -8.72 -9.85
N ALA A 44 39.69 -7.49 -9.51
CA ALA A 44 39.83 -6.31 -10.34
C ALA A 44 41.26 -5.69 -10.30
N LYS A 45 42.26 -6.40 -9.74
CA LYS A 45 43.66 -5.98 -9.58
C LYS A 45 43.85 -4.69 -8.80
N MET A 46 42.96 -4.39 -7.86
CA MET A 46 43.05 -3.21 -7.03
C MET A 46 43.81 -3.52 -5.72
N PRO A 47 44.72 -2.63 -5.26
CA PRO A 47 45.34 -2.79 -3.96
C PRO A 47 44.32 -2.57 -2.85
N VAL A 48 44.19 -3.58 -1.99
CA VAL A 48 43.22 -3.59 -0.88
C VAL A 48 43.93 -4.13 0.36
N ILE A 49 43.77 -3.44 1.47
CA ILE A 49 44.22 -3.89 2.78
C ILE A 49 43.07 -4.64 3.43
N GLU A 50 43.29 -5.88 3.84
CA GLU A 50 42.30 -6.62 4.62
C GLU A 50 42.10 -6.00 6.00
N VAL A 51 40.85 -6.02 6.49
CA VAL A 51 40.56 -5.53 7.83
C VAL A 51 41.31 -6.33 8.89
N SER A 52 41.49 -7.63 8.71
CA SER A 52 42.31 -8.48 9.59
C SER A 52 43.78 -8.01 9.66
N ASP A 53 44.39 -7.64 8.53
CA ASP A 53 45.75 -7.12 8.49
C ASP A 53 45.85 -5.75 9.15
N TYR A 54 44.86 -4.87 8.88
CA TYR A 54 44.80 -3.54 9.48
C TYR A 54 44.62 -3.57 10.99
N THR A 55 43.74 -4.46 11.48
CA THR A 55 43.45 -4.61 12.92
C THR A 55 44.53 -5.40 13.64
N GLY A 56 45.21 -6.33 12.93
CA GLY A 56 46.04 -7.36 13.51
C GLY A 56 45.25 -8.46 14.22
N PHE A 57 43.93 -8.58 13.92
CA PHE A 57 43.05 -9.52 14.56
C PHE A 57 42.32 -10.36 13.51
N PRO A 58 42.32 -11.71 13.63
CA PRO A 58 41.67 -12.57 12.65
C PRO A 58 40.16 -12.46 12.68
N GLU A 59 39.53 -12.81 11.58
CA GLU A 59 38.11 -13.07 11.54
C GLU A 59 37.74 -14.27 12.41
N MET A 60 36.68 -14.17 13.23
CA MET A 60 36.29 -15.19 14.20
C MET A 60 34.80 -15.53 14.07
N LEU A 61 34.44 -16.67 14.69
CA LEU A 61 33.04 -17.13 14.82
C LEU A 61 32.34 -17.17 13.45
N ASP A 62 32.96 -17.86 12.48
CA ASP A 62 32.45 -18.01 11.12
C ASP A 62 32.11 -16.67 10.43
N GLY A 63 32.88 -15.62 10.79
CA GLY A 63 32.71 -14.30 10.20
C GLY A 63 31.77 -13.35 10.93
N ARG A 64 31.17 -13.77 12.04
CA ARG A 64 30.32 -12.89 12.85
C ARG A 64 31.10 -11.72 13.47
N VAL A 65 32.41 -11.89 13.71
CA VAL A 65 33.30 -10.87 14.24
C VAL A 65 34.42 -10.59 13.22
N LYS A 66 34.29 -9.51 12.47
CA LYS A 66 35.25 -9.02 11.48
C LYS A 66 35.62 -7.56 11.72
N THR A 67 34.58 -6.72 11.82
CA THR A 67 34.71 -5.25 11.87
C THR A 67 34.38 -4.67 13.25
N LEU A 68 33.90 -5.50 14.19
CA LEU A 68 33.64 -5.09 15.58
C LEU A 68 34.95 -5.01 16.36
N HIS A 69 35.79 -4.05 16.02
CA HIS A 69 37.14 -3.90 16.59
C HIS A 69 37.40 -2.43 16.97
N PRO A 70 38.11 -2.15 18.11
CA PRO A 70 38.43 -0.78 18.53
C PRO A 70 39.17 0.04 17.47
N LYS A 71 40.06 -0.55 16.68
CA LYS A 71 40.74 0.16 15.60
C LYS A 71 39.79 0.65 14.50
N ILE A 72 38.73 -0.09 14.22
CA ILE A 72 37.71 0.34 13.25
C ILE A 72 36.84 1.43 13.83
N HIS A 73 36.18 1.15 14.97
CA HIS A 73 35.27 2.10 15.58
C HIS A 73 35.94 3.34 16.15
N GLY A 74 37.17 3.22 16.67
CA GLY A 74 37.98 4.36 17.08
C GLY A 74 38.30 5.28 15.90
N GLY A 75 38.72 4.69 14.76
CA GLY A 75 38.98 5.45 13.52
C GLY A 75 37.76 6.20 12.98
N LEU A 76 36.54 5.67 13.22
CA LEU A 76 35.28 6.27 12.80
C LEU A 76 34.75 7.31 13.79
N LEU A 77 34.84 7.04 15.12
CA LEU A 77 34.15 7.82 16.15
C LEU A 77 35.00 8.99 16.69
N ALA A 78 36.30 9.01 16.45
CA ALA A 78 37.17 10.04 16.95
C ALA A 78 36.78 11.43 16.42
N LEU A 79 36.53 12.37 17.33
CA LEU A 79 36.34 13.78 17.00
C LEU A 79 37.70 14.40 16.70
N ARG A 80 37.89 14.85 15.46
CA ARG A 80 39.19 15.28 14.92
C ARG A 80 39.69 16.63 15.46
N ASP A 81 38.76 17.40 16.00
CA ASP A 81 38.97 18.70 16.65
C ASP A 81 39.27 18.61 18.14
N LYS A 82 39.24 17.39 18.73
CA LYS A 82 39.56 17.14 20.13
C LYS A 82 40.98 16.57 20.27
N PRO A 83 41.91 17.31 20.93
CA PRO A 83 43.30 16.85 21.12
C PRO A 83 43.39 15.50 21.84
N GLU A 84 42.53 15.29 22.87
CA GLU A 84 42.54 14.05 23.66
C GLU A 84 42.19 12.82 22.80
N HIS A 85 41.22 12.97 21.85
CA HIS A 85 40.91 11.89 20.93
C HIS A 85 42.06 11.59 19.97
N THR A 86 42.73 12.63 19.47
CA THR A 86 43.89 12.48 18.58
C THR A 86 45.08 11.82 19.31
N GLN A 87 45.29 12.18 20.55
CA GLN A 87 46.34 11.57 21.39
C GLN A 87 46.04 10.09 21.65
N SER A 88 44.84 9.75 22.05
CA SER A 88 44.39 8.38 22.29
C SER A 88 44.51 7.51 21.03
N LEU A 89 44.17 8.02 19.85
CA LEU A 89 44.38 7.29 18.58
C LEU A 89 45.86 6.98 18.32
N LYS A 90 46.75 7.91 18.61
CA LYS A 90 48.21 7.70 18.45
C LYS A 90 48.72 6.65 19.44
N GLU A 91 48.35 6.72 20.69
CA GLU A 91 48.76 5.78 21.73
C GLU A 91 48.35 4.33 21.41
N HIS A 92 47.21 4.16 20.76
CA HIS A 92 46.69 2.84 20.41
C HIS A 92 46.95 2.44 18.93
N ASN A 93 47.76 3.20 18.19
CA ASN A 93 48.04 2.95 16.75
C ASN A 93 46.77 2.81 15.91
N ILE A 94 45.80 3.72 16.11
CA ILE A 94 44.55 3.75 15.39
C ILE A 94 44.59 4.82 14.29
N GLY A 95 44.47 4.39 13.05
CA GLY A 95 44.37 5.31 11.92
C GLY A 95 42.94 5.82 11.72
N LEU A 96 42.81 7.06 11.26
CA LEU A 96 41.50 7.62 10.90
C LEU A 96 40.92 6.89 9.67
N ILE A 97 39.63 6.71 9.68
CA ILE A 97 38.83 6.25 8.53
C ILE A 97 37.91 7.42 8.15
N ASP A 98 38.05 7.85 6.87
CA ASP A 98 37.37 9.07 6.39
C ASP A 98 36.05 8.76 5.67
N MET A 99 35.90 7.51 5.20
CA MET A 99 34.72 7.07 4.50
C MET A 99 34.37 5.62 4.88
N VAL A 100 33.08 5.35 5.02
CA VAL A 100 32.51 4.00 5.15
C VAL A 100 31.52 3.78 4.02
N VAL A 101 31.70 2.66 3.33
CA VAL A 101 30.80 2.22 2.24
C VAL A 101 30.25 0.85 2.62
N VAL A 102 29.03 0.82 3.08
CA VAL A 102 28.39 -0.40 3.61
C VAL A 102 26.94 -0.41 3.20
N ASN A 103 26.47 -1.46 2.56
CA ASN A 103 25.06 -1.78 2.46
C ASN A 103 24.77 -3.06 3.25
N LEU A 104 23.59 -3.09 3.86
CA LEU A 104 23.21 -4.16 4.76
C LEU A 104 22.86 -5.45 4.02
N TYR A 105 22.89 -6.57 4.71
CA TYR A 105 22.44 -7.84 4.15
C TYR A 105 20.96 -7.74 3.71
N PRO A 106 20.59 -8.33 2.56
CA PRO A 106 19.23 -8.27 2.04
C PRO A 106 18.30 -9.21 2.82
N PHE A 107 18.07 -8.91 4.10
CA PHE A 107 17.28 -9.72 5.02
C PHE A 107 15.90 -10.05 4.43
N GLU A 108 15.21 -9.05 3.87
CA GLU A 108 13.90 -9.23 3.26
C GLU A 108 13.92 -10.22 2.08
N LYS A 109 14.90 -10.10 1.17
CA LYS A 109 15.02 -11.02 0.02
C LYS A 109 15.34 -12.44 0.46
N ASN A 110 16.13 -12.59 1.53
CA ASN A 110 16.51 -13.90 2.04
C ASN A 110 15.35 -14.58 2.75
N THR A 111 14.58 -13.85 3.53
CA THR A 111 13.44 -14.39 4.29
C THR A 111 12.18 -14.64 3.44
N GLN A 112 12.10 -14.07 2.23
CA GLN A 112 11.01 -14.34 1.27
C GLN A 112 11.20 -15.64 0.48
N LYS A 113 12.36 -16.30 0.57
CA LYS A 113 12.59 -17.58 -0.11
C LYS A 113 11.73 -18.69 0.51
N PRO A 114 11.09 -19.55 -0.30
CA PRO A 114 10.32 -20.68 0.25
C PRO A 114 11.19 -21.60 1.11
N GLY A 115 10.72 -21.95 2.31
CA GLY A 115 11.37 -22.94 3.18
C GLY A 115 12.53 -22.43 4.04
N VAL A 116 12.77 -21.12 4.13
CA VAL A 116 13.79 -20.56 5.04
C VAL A 116 13.41 -20.86 6.50
N SER A 117 14.35 -21.44 7.25
CA SER A 117 14.18 -21.68 8.68
C SER A 117 14.36 -20.38 9.48
N ILE A 118 13.89 -20.39 10.74
CA ILE A 118 14.09 -19.24 11.66
C ILE A 118 15.58 -19.04 11.93
N GLU A 119 16.30 -20.13 12.10
CA GLU A 119 17.74 -20.14 12.35
C GLU A 119 18.51 -19.52 11.18
N GLU A 120 18.18 -19.88 9.94
CA GLU A 120 18.76 -19.27 8.75
C GLU A 120 18.43 -17.77 8.65
N ALA A 121 17.21 -17.37 9.01
CA ALA A 121 16.83 -15.97 9.03
C ALA A 121 17.63 -15.18 10.07
N ILE A 122 17.80 -15.73 11.28
CA ILE A 122 18.59 -15.12 12.36
C ILE A 122 20.06 -14.97 11.92
N GLU A 123 20.63 -15.97 11.26
CA GLU A 123 22.02 -15.92 10.77
C GLU A 123 22.23 -14.82 9.71
N ASN A 124 21.18 -14.42 8.98
CA ASN A 124 21.23 -13.32 8.02
C ASN A 124 21.04 -11.93 8.66
N ILE A 125 20.98 -11.81 9.99
CA ILE A 125 20.95 -10.51 10.66
C ILE A 125 22.36 -9.92 10.69
N ASP A 126 22.53 -8.78 10.03
CA ASP A 126 23.80 -8.05 9.98
C ASP A 126 24.00 -7.25 11.29
N ILE A 127 25.11 -7.51 11.97
CA ILE A 127 25.51 -6.78 13.19
C ILE A 127 26.63 -5.77 12.87
N GLY A 128 27.63 -6.20 12.11
CA GLY A 128 28.81 -5.38 11.81
C GLY A 128 28.50 -4.18 10.93
N GLY A 129 27.68 -4.38 9.90
CA GLY A 129 27.26 -3.34 8.97
C GLY A 129 26.54 -2.18 9.67
N PRO A 130 25.43 -2.42 10.38
CA PRO A 130 24.74 -1.39 11.14
C PRO A 130 25.63 -0.70 12.17
N SER A 131 26.50 -1.42 12.83
CA SER A 131 27.43 -0.85 13.82
C SER A 131 28.39 0.16 13.21
N MET A 132 28.99 -0.16 12.06
CA MET A 132 29.88 0.74 11.32
C MET A 132 29.13 1.95 10.76
N LEU A 133 27.96 1.72 10.14
CA LEU A 133 27.11 2.77 9.60
C LEU A 133 26.73 3.79 10.69
N ARG A 134 26.25 3.32 11.84
CA ARG A 134 25.83 4.18 12.96
C ARG A 134 27.02 4.92 13.58
N SER A 135 28.20 4.28 13.68
CA SER A 135 29.42 4.94 14.17
C SER A 135 29.84 6.07 13.23
N ALA A 136 29.89 5.84 11.94
CA ALA A 136 30.23 6.84 10.94
C ALA A 136 29.17 7.97 10.90
N ALA A 137 27.89 7.64 10.88
CA ALA A 137 26.80 8.61 10.87
C ALA A 137 26.77 9.49 12.14
N LYS A 138 27.10 8.95 13.31
CA LYS A 138 27.25 9.73 14.55
C LYS A 138 28.35 10.79 14.40
N ASN A 139 29.39 10.50 13.62
CA ASN A 139 30.51 11.40 13.36
C ASN A 139 30.51 11.96 11.91
N TYR A 140 29.33 12.17 11.34
CA TYR A 140 29.16 12.61 9.94
C TYR A 140 29.96 13.87 9.59
N ARG A 141 30.27 14.73 10.57
CA ARG A 141 31.10 15.92 10.33
C ARG A 141 32.52 15.60 9.86
N SER A 142 33.01 14.42 10.20
CA SER A 142 34.37 13.97 9.92
C SER A 142 34.42 12.75 9.00
N VAL A 143 33.36 11.96 8.90
CA VAL A 143 33.33 10.69 8.19
C VAL A 143 32.18 10.68 7.19
N ALA A 144 32.48 10.42 5.93
CA ALA A 144 31.49 10.16 4.90
C ALA A 144 30.92 8.75 5.07
N VAL A 145 29.61 8.59 5.00
CA VAL A 145 28.97 7.28 5.12
C VAL A 145 28.03 7.02 3.95
N VAL A 146 28.35 6.05 3.11
CA VAL A 146 27.60 5.71 1.90
C VAL A 146 26.94 4.34 2.08
N CYS A 147 25.63 4.31 2.20
CA CYS A 147 24.87 3.07 2.39
C CYS A 147 24.04 2.65 1.14
N ASN A 148 23.98 3.49 0.12
CA ASN A 148 23.23 3.26 -1.10
C ASN A 148 24.15 3.29 -2.34
N PRO A 149 24.21 2.20 -3.16
CA PRO A 149 24.99 2.17 -4.40
C PRO A 149 24.63 3.27 -5.41
N GLU A 150 23.39 3.75 -5.42
CA GLU A 150 22.95 4.84 -6.31
C GLU A 150 23.71 6.15 -6.08
N ARG A 151 24.33 6.32 -4.92
CA ARG A 151 25.13 7.51 -4.57
C ARG A 151 26.56 7.50 -5.13
N TYR A 152 27.06 6.35 -5.59
CA TYR A 152 28.47 6.18 -5.99
C TYR A 152 28.92 7.17 -7.06
N ALA A 153 28.13 7.36 -8.10
CA ALA A 153 28.48 8.27 -9.20
C ALA A 153 28.59 9.72 -8.72
N ALA A 154 27.59 10.19 -7.96
CA ALA A 154 27.55 11.55 -7.43
C ALA A 154 28.71 11.82 -6.44
N VAL A 155 29.03 10.83 -5.58
CA VAL A 155 30.17 10.92 -4.65
C VAL A 155 31.51 11.07 -5.42
N LEU A 156 31.73 10.26 -6.44
CA LEU A 156 32.97 10.35 -7.25
C LEU A 156 33.06 11.68 -8.00
N GLU A 157 31.96 12.17 -8.52
CA GLU A 157 31.90 13.47 -9.19
C GLU A 157 32.24 14.61 -8.23
N GLU A 158 31.64 14.63 -7.05
CA GLU A 158 31.92 15.65 -6.03
C GLU A 158 33.38 15.60 -5.56
N LEU A 159 33.93 14.40 -5.30
CA LEU A 159 35.33 14.24 -4.91
C LEU A 159 36.28 14.74 -5.98
N ARG A 160 36.02 14.49 -7.27
CA ARG A 160 36.85 15.00 -8.39
C ARG A 160 36.83 16.51 -8.45
N ASN A 161 35.66 17.11 -8.31
CA ASN A 161 35.44 18.56 -8.40
C ASN A 161 36.03 19.32 -7.19
N ASN A 162 36.18 18.66 -6.03
CA ASN A 162 36.57 19.27 -4.77
C ASN A 162 37.91 18.72 -4.22
N ASN A 163 38.86 18.34 -5.10
CA ASN A 163 40.19 17.87 -4.70
C ASN A 163 40.18 16.74 -3.65
N GLY A 164 39.28 15.78 -3.79
CA GLY A 164 39.13 14.62 -2.91
C GLY A 164 38.36 14.91 -1.61
N ALA A 165 37.55 15.96 -1.56
CA ALA A 165 36.76 16.32 -0.40
C ALA A 165 35.26 16.31 -0.71
N LEU A 166 34.43 16.01 0.30
CA LEU A 166 32.97 16.13 0.27
C LEU A 166 32.50 17.36 1.04
N SER A 167 31.37 17.95 0.61
CA SER A 167 30.74 19.08 1.25
C SER A 167 30.12 18.67 2.60
N ARG A 168 29.84 19.66 3.44
CA ARG A 168 29.17 19.43 4.72
C ARG A 168 27.73 18.98 4.51
N GLU A 169 27.09 19.51 3.52
CA GLU A 169 25.72 19.22 3.11
C GLU A 169 25.58 17.74 2.71
N THR A 170 26.47 17.25 1.87
CA THR A 170 26.52 15.83 1.47
C THR A 170 26.75 14.91 2.68
N LEU A 171 27.68 15.25 3.55
CA LEU A 171 27.94 14.46 4.76
C LEU A 171 26.73 14.43 5.70
N GLN A 172 25.99 15.52 5.85
CA GLN A 172 24.77 15.58 6.64
C GLN A 172 23.65 14.71 6.04
N GLU A 173 23.44 14.82 4.73
CA GLU A 173 22.44 14.02 4.02
C GLU A 173 22.71 12.52 4.21
N PHE A 174 23.96 12.10 4.03
CA PHE A 174 24.35 10.70 4.19
C PHE A 174 24.20 10.21 5.65
N GLY A 175 24.54 11.04 6.63
CA GLY A 175 24.33 10.71 8.04
C GLY A 175 22.86 10.47 8.38
N VAL A 176 21.96 11.27 7.83
CA VAL A 176 20.51 11.09 7.99
C VAL A 176 20.02 9.84 7.24
N GLU A 177 20.54 9.60 6.02
CA GLU A 177 20.20 8.42 5.20
C GLU A 177 20.50 7.12 5.95
N VAL A 178 21.63 7.03 6.66
CA VAL A 178 21.98 5.86 7.47
C VAL A 178 20.93 5.56 8.54
N PHE A 179 20.51 6.56 9.31
CA PHE A 179 19.52 6.30 10.37
C PHE A 179 18.17 5.89 9.80
N ARG A 180 17.78 6.39 8.64
CA ARG A 180 16.61 5.89 7.91
C ARG A 180 16.77 4.41 7.53
N GLU A 181 17.92 4.02 6.96
CA GLU A 181 18.16 2.65 6.52
C GLU A 181 18.29 1.67 7.69
N THR A 182 18.98 2.02 8.77
CA THR A 182 19.07 1.14 9.95
C THR A 182 17.74 1.00 10.66
N SER A 183 16.94 2.05 10.77
CA SER A 183 15.58 1.98 11.33
C SER A 183 14.67 1.07 10.50
N ARG A 184 14.73 1.18 9.16
CA ARG A 184 13.99 0.30 8.24
C ARG A 184 14.42 -1.16 8.40
N TYR A 185 15.72 -1.39 8.50
CA TYR A 185 16.31 -2.72 8.67
C TYR A 185 15.85 -3.39 9.97
N ASP A 186 15.96 -2.67 11.10
CA ASP A 186 15.52 -3.17 12.40
C ASP A 186 14.00 -3.45 12.43
N HIS A 187 13.21 -2.59 11.78
CA HIS A 187 11.77 -2.79 11.68
C HIS A 187 11.41 -4.07 10.89
N MET A 188 12.11 -4.37 9.82
CA MET A 188 11.91 -5.60 9.05
C MET A 188 12.26 -6.85 9.87
N ILE A 189 13.37 -6.82 10.60
CA ILE A 189 13.77 -7.91 11.50
C ILE A 189 12.71 -8.12 12.58
N TYR A 190 12.31 -7.04 13.26
CA TYR A 190 11.27 -7.08 14.28
C TYR A 190 9.97 -7.72 13.74
N GLY A 191 9.48 -7.27 12.58
CA GLY A 191 8.27 -7.80 11.99
C GLY A 191 8.37 -9.30 11.66
N TYR A 192 9.52 -9.73 11.12
CA TYR A 192 9.76 -11.14 10.83
C TYR A 192 9.83 -12.00 12.09
N LEU A 193 10.63 -11.61 13.08
CA LEU A 193 10.80 -12.37 14.32
C LEU A 193 9.51 -12.42 15.13
N LYS A 194 8.77 -11.31 15.21
CA LYS A 194 7.45 -11.28 15.83
C LYS A 194 6.54 -12.34 15.21
N LYS A 195 6.37 -12.34 13.91
CA LYS A 195 5.50 -13.29 13.18
C LYS A 195 5.89 -14.75 13.38
N HIS A 196 7.19 -15.06 13.43
CA HIS A 196 7.66 -16.44 13.41
C HIS A 196 7.99 -17.01 14.79
N ILE A 197 8.24 -16.16 15.78
CA ILE A 197 8.61 -16.56 17.15
C ILE A 197 7.45 -16.28 18.11
N LEU A 198 6.92 -15.06 18.14
CA LEU A 198 5.92 -14.67 19.13
C LEU A 198 4.52 -15.13 18.75
N ASP A 199 4.11 -15.00 17.49
CA ASP A 199 2.77 -15.43 17.05
C ASP A 199 2.58 -16.97 17.13
N LYS A 200 3.66 -17.76 17.24
CA LYS A 200 3.59 -19.20 17.51
C LYS A 200 3.43 -19.55 19.00
N ALA A 201 3.85 -18.67 19.89
CA ALA A 201 3.69 -18.83 21.33
C ALA A 201 2.43 -18.10 21.74
N GLN A 202 1.25 -18.76 21.68
CA GLN A 202 -0.10 -18.25 22.05
C GLN A 202 -0.04 -16.91 22.81
N ASP A 203 -0.13 -15.81 22.08
CA ASP A 203 0.08 -14.47 22.59
C ASP A 203 -0.95 -14.11 23.66
N LYS A 204 -0.46 -13.77 24.85
CA LYS A 204 -1.22 -13.04 25.87
C LYS A 204 -1.34 -11.54 25.56
N GLU A 205 -0.68 -11.04 24.51
CA GLU A 205 -0.88 -9.68 23.99
C GLU A 205 -2.14 -9.67 23.10
N GLY A 206 -2.97 -8.61 23.20
CA GLY A 206 -4.19 -8.47 22.42
C GLY A 206 -3.95 -8.52 20.91
N ALA A 207 -5.02 -8.48 20.12
CA ALA A 207 -5.00 -8.62 18.64
C ALA A 207 -4.04 -7.65 17.92
N PHE A 208 -3.60 -6.55 18.55
CA PHE A 208 -2.70 -5.55 17.99
C PHE A 208 -1.42 -5.37 18.82
N PRO A 209 -0.26 -5.05 18.20
CA PRO A 209 1.00 -4.88 18.88
C PRO A 209 1.00 -3.64 19.79
N HIS A 210 1.79 -3.69 20.88
CA HIS A 210 1.97 -2.54 21.77
C HIS A 210 2.52 -1.30 21.05
N CYS A 211 3.41 -1.49 20.09
CA CYS A 211 3.93 -0.44 19.21
C CYS A 211 3.67 -0.79 17.76
N LEU A 212 2.96 0.08 17.03
CA LEU A 212 2.68 -0.09 15.60
C LEU A 212 3.64 0.77 14.77
N GLY A 213 4.47 0.14 13.95
CA GLY A 213 5.30 0.79 12.94
C GLY A 213 4.71 0.61 11.54
N LEU A 214 4.74 1.66 10.73
CA LEU A 214 4.37 1.61 9.31
C LEU A 214 5.64 1.79 8.48
N ASN A 215 5.87 0.87 7.54
CA ASN A 215 6.99 0.95 6.61
C ASN A 215 6.47 1.34 5.22
N LEU A 216 6.38 2.64 4.97
CA LEU A 216 5.82 3.20 3.76
C LEU A 216 6.90 3.83 2.88
N VAL A 217 6.91 3.46 1.59
CA VAL A 217 7.82 4.02 0.57
C VAL A 217 7.05 4.99 -0.30
N LYS A 218 7.56 6.22 -0.45
CA LYS A 218 6.92 7.23 -1.28
C LYS A 218 6.95 6.80 -2.76
N VAL A 219 5.78 6.79 -3.39
CA VAL A 219 5.60 6.52 -4.82
C VAL A 219 5.75 7.82 -5.60
N GLN A 220 5.03 8.88 -5.17
CA GLN A 220 5.08 10.19 -5.82
C GLN A 220 4.59 11.31 -4.90
N ASP A 221 5.04 12.52 -5.15
CA ASP A 221 4.42 13.72 -4.60
C ASP A 221 3.13 14.02 -5.37
N LEU A 222 2.10 14.51 -4.66
CA LEU A 222 0.84 14.92 -5.26
C LEU A 222 0.77 16.43 -5.26
N ARG A 223 0.10 16.99 -6.25
CA ARG A 223 0.00 18.44 -6.41
C ARG A 223 -0.58 19.13 -5.17
N TYR A 224 -1.56 18.50 -4.51
CA TYR A 224 -2.16 18.89 -3.23
C TYR A 224 -2.99 17.74 -2.68
N GLY A 225 -3.47 17.85 -1.43
CA GLY A 225 -4.33 16.86 -0.78
C GLY A 225 -5.78 16.92 -1.23
N GLU A 226 -6.73 16.73 -0.33
CA GLU A 226 -8.16 16.94 -0.65
C GLU A 226 -8.43 18.38 -1.06
N ASN A 227 -7.70 19.31 -0.46
CA ASN A 227 -7.83 20.74 -0.69
C ASN A 227 -6.49 21.36 -1.15
N PRO A 228 -6.53 22.46 -1.94
CA PRO A 228 -5.33 23.05 -2.55
C PRO A 228 -4.24 23.51 -1.57
N HIS A 229 -4.60 23.84 -0.34
CA HIS A 229 -3.64 24.28 0.70
C HIS A 229 -2.93 23.13 1.42
N GLN A 230 -3.34 21.88 1.18
CA GLN A 230 -2.77 20.70 1.84
C GLN A 230 -1.68 20.09 0.97
N LYS A 231 -0.48 19.89 1.53
CA LYS A 231 0.57 19.08 0.89
C LYS A 231 0.20 17.61 0.96
N ALA A 232 0.52 16.83 -0.08
CA ALA A 232 0.21 15.42 -0.12
C ALA A 232 1.25 14.62 -0.91
N ALA A 233 1.34 13.33 -0.62
CA ALA A 233 2.12 12.36 -1.36
C ALA A 233 1.42 11.00 -1.31
N PHE A 234 1.68 10.17 -2.31
CA PHE A 234 1.23 8.78 -2.36
C PHE A 234 2.35 7.86 -1.92
N TYR A 235 2.05 6.96 -1.00
CA TYR A 235 2.97 5.96 -0.47
C TYR A 235 2.41 4.57 -0.73
N ARG A 236 3.30 3.57 -0.83
CA ARG A 236 2.99 2.15 -0.83
C ARG A 236 3.62 1.48 0.38
N ASP A 237 3.06 0.37 0.81
CA ASP A 237 3.72 -0.50 1.78
C ASP A 237 5.02 -1.04 1.20
N ALA A 238 6.08 -1.06 2.02
CA ALA A 238 7.35 -1.62 1.58
C ALA A 238 7.19 -3.11 1.27
N GLY A 239 7.74 -3.56 0.14
CA GLY A 239 7.60 -4.93 -0.33
C GLY A 239 6.29 -5.23 -1.09
N GLU A 240 5.27 -4.37 -1.02
CA GLU A 240 4.04 -4.57 -1.80
C GLU A 240 4.27 -4.22 -3.29
N THR A 241 3.94 -5.17 -4.16
CA THR A 241 4.08 -5.04 -5.61
C THR A 241 2.74 -5.01 -6.34
N GLN A 242 1.64 -5.11 -5.59
CA GLN A 242 0.27 -5.15 -6.12
C GLN A 242 -0.51 -3.89 -5.70
N GLY A 243 -1.81 -3.90 -5.95
CA GLY A 243 -2.71 -2.82 -5.58
C GLY A 243 -2.51 -1.54 -6.42
N LEU A 244 -3.07 -0.43 -5.94
CA LEU A 244 -3.05 0.84 -6.68
C LEU A 244 -1.64 1.39 -6.93
N ALA A 245 -0.68 1.06 -6.08
CA ALA A 245 0.70 1.49 -6.28
C ALA A 245 1.38 0.83 -7.49
N ALA A 246 0.83 -0.27 -7.99
CA ALA A 246 1.28 -0.97 -9.20
C ALA A 246 0.57 -0.50 -10.48
N MET A 247 -0.41 0.41 -10.38
CA MET A 247 -1.12 0.90 -11.56
C MET A 247 -0.20 1.68 -12.49
N LYS A 248 -0.43 1.53 -13.79
CA LYS A 248 0.28 2.28 -14.83
C LYS A 248 -0.63 3.36 -15.40
N GLN A 249 -0.21 4.61 -15.34
CA GLN A 249 -0.91 5.68 -16.02
C GLN A 249 -0.46 5.72 -17.49
N LEU A 250 -1.40 5.44 -18.40
CA LEU A 250 -1.14 5.39 -19.85
C LEU A 250 -1.38 6.73 -20.53
N TRP A 251 -2.23 7.58 -19.94
CA TRP A 251 -2.59 8.88 -20.50
C TRP A 251 -3.17 9.83 -19.46
N GLY A 252 -3.11 11.13 -19.75
CA GLY A 252 -3.74 12.20 -18.99
C GLY A 252 -2.81 12.92 -18.04
N LYS A 253 -3.36 13.92 -17.33
CA LYS A 253 -2.63 14.70 -16.31
C LYS A 253 -2.33 13.83 -15.09
N GLU A 254 -1.39 14.26 -14.26
CA GLU A 254 -1.10 13.64 -12.97
C GLU A 254 -2.37 13.39 -12.14
N LEU A 255 -2.34 12.30 -11.37
CA LEU A 255 -3.42 11.97 -10.45
C LEU A 255 -3.43 12.93 -9.27
N SER A 256 -4.62 13.34 -8.84
CA SER A 256 -4.81 14.04 -7.59
C SER A 256 -5.04 13.06 -6.44
N PHE A 257 -4.92 13.55 -5.21
CA PHE A 257 -5.28 12.82 -4.00
C PHE A 257 -6.72 12.23 -4.10
N ASN A 258 -7.69 13.06 -4.49
CA ASN A 258 -9.08 12.62 -4.65
C ASN A 258 -9.25 11.57 -5.76
N ASN A 259 -8.46 11.66 -6.86
CA ASN A 259 -8.50 10.61 -7.89
C ASN A 259 -8.05 9.25 -7.31
N ILE A 260 -6.98 9.21 -6.50
CA ILE A 260 -6.48 7.97 -5.90
C ILE A 260 -7.50 7.39 -4.92
N LEU A 261 -8.15 8.22 -4.09
CA LEU A 261 -9.23 7.77 -3.19
C LEU A 261 -10.41 7.16 -3.96
N ASP A 262 -10.89 7.86 -4.99
CA ASP A 262 -12.02 7.40 -5.79
C ASP A 262 -11.66 6.15 -6.61
N LEU A 263 -10.41 6.03 -7.12
CA LEU A 263 -9.89 4.84 -7.77
C LEU A 263 -9.87 3.64 -6.81
N ASN A 264 -9.43 3.85 -5.57
CA ASN A 264 -9.44 2.79 -4.55
C ASN A 264 -10.87 2.29 -4.29
N ALA A 265 -11.83 3.20 -4.11
CA ALA A 265 -13.22 2.83 -3.94
C ALA A 265 -13.78 2.07 -5.15
N ALA A 266 -13.45 2.51 -6.37
CA ALA A 266 -13.91 1.88 -7.61
C ALA A 266 -13.36 0.46 -7.79
N VAL A 267 -12.05 0.28 -7.56
CA VAL A 267 -11.36 -1.01 -7.68
C VAL A 267 -11.89 -2.00 -6.64
N ASN A 268 -12.09 -1.58 -5.40
CA ASN A 268 -12.60 -2.45 -4.35
C ASN A 268 -13.99 -3.00 -4.67
N ILE A 269 -14.88 -2.19 -5.26
CA ILE A 269 -16.22 -2.67 -5.66
C ILE A 269 -16.14 -3.56 -6.91
N VAL A 270 -15.40 -3.16 -7.93
CA VAL A 270 -15.39 -3.93 -9.19
C VAL A 270 -14.78 -5.33 -9.03
N ARG A 271 -13.88 -5.51 -8.06
CA ARG A 271 -13.26 -6.80 -7.71
C ARG A 271 -14.22 -7.80 -7.06
N GLU A 272 -15.36 -7.36 -6.52
CA GLU A 272 -16.39 -8.26 -5.98
C GLU A 272 -17.07 -9.10 -7.08
N PHE A 273 -16.87 -8.77 -8.35
CA PHE A 273 -17.58 -9.36 -9.48
C PHE A 273 -16.68 -10.21 -10.37
N SER A 274 -17.11 -11.45 -10.61
CA SER A 274 -16.44 -12.36 -11.55
C SER A 274 -16.90 -12.16 -13.01
N LEU A 275 -18.17 -11.76 -13.20
CA LEU A 275 -18.68 -11.40 -14.53
C LEU A 275 -18.18 -10.00 -14.95
N PRO A 276 -18.20 -9.67 -16.25
CA PRO A 276 -17.88 -8.33 -16.72
C PRO A 276 -18.69 -7.27 -15.98
N ALA A 277 -18.01 -6.32 -15.34
CA ALA A 277 -18.62 -5.33 -14.46
C ALA A 277 -18.05 -3.92 -14.68
N ALA A 278 -18.90 -2.92 -14.44
CA ALA A 278 -18.55 -1.51 -14.43
C ALA A 278 -19.07 -0.85 -13.15
N VAL A 279 -18.23 -0.02 -12.54
CA VAL A 279 -18.55 0.72 -11.30
C VAL A 279 -18.17 2.18 -11.46
N PHE A 280 -19.12 3.08 -11.27
CA PHE A 280 -18.92 4.52 -11.27
C PHE A 280 -18.85 5.04 -9.85
N ILE A 281 -17.81 5.80 -9.55
CA ILE A 281 -17.56 6.43 -8.24
C ILE A 281 -17.57 7.94 -8.36
N LYS A 282 -18.14 8.58 -7.36
CA LYS A 282 -18.05 10.01 -7.13
C LYS A 282 -17.93 10.28 -5.63
N HIS A 283 -16.89 11.00 -5.23
CA HIS A 283 -16.62 11.34 -3.82
C HIS A 283 -16.65 10.10 -2.89
N ASN A 284 -15.84 9.10 -3.27
CA ASN A 284 -15.66 7.85 -2.51
C ASN A 284 -16.93 6.96 -2.37
N ASN A 285 -18.02 7.28 -3.08
CA ASN A 285 -19.24 6.49 -3.07
C ASN A 285 -19.64 6.03 -4.47
N PRO A 286 -20.22 4.84 -4.60
CA PRO A 286 -20.79 4.41 -5.88
C PRO A 286 -22.00 5.29 -6.24
N CYS A 287 -22.05 5.71 -7.49
CA CYS A 287 -23.22 6.33 -8.09
C CYS A 287 -23.88 5.43 -9.15
N GLY A 288 -23.24 4.31 -9.49
CA GLY A 288 -23.79 3.28 -10.33
C GLY A 288 -22.86 2.08 -10.46
N ALA A 289 -23.43 0.88 -10.42
CA ALA A 289 -22.70 -0.37 -10.63
C ALA A 289 -23.58 -1.38 -11.39
N ALA A 290 -22.95 -2.18 -12.24
CA ALA A 290 -23.62 -3.30 -12.88
C ALA A 290 -22.63 -4.38 -13.29
N GLN A 291 -23.08 -5.64 -13.32
CA GLN A 291 -22.43 -6.75 -13.97
C GLN A 291 -23.32 -7.34 -15.06
N ASN A 292 -22.75 -7.84 -16.13
CA ASN A 292 -23.47 -8.50 -17.23
C ASN A 292 -22.51 -9.43 -17.95
N GLN A 293 -22.99 -10.37 -18.77
CA GLN A 293 -22.15 -11.17 -19.66
C GLN A 293 -21.41 -10.30 -20.71
N ASP A 294 -22.00 -9.16 -21.04
CA ASP A 294 -21.48 -8.18 -22.00
C ASP A 294 -21.04 -6.91 -21.25
N ILE A 295 -19.75 -6.55 -21.35
CA ILE A 295 -19.18 -5.36 -20.69
C ILE A 295 -19.82 -4.05 -21.18
N LEU A 296 -20.25 -3.99 -22.45
CA LEU A 296 -20.95 -2.83 -23.00
C LEU A 296 -22.29 -2.60 -22.30
N LYS A 297 -23.02 -3.70 -22.04
CA LYS A 297 -24.27 -3.65 -21.29
C LYS A 297 -24.01 -3.29 -19.83
N ALA A 298 -23.01 -3.89 -19.19
CA ALA A 298 -22.63 -3.55 -17.82
C ALA A 298 -22.31 -2.06 -17.68
N TYR A 299 -21.51 -1.49 -18.58
CA TYR A 299 -21.18 -0.06 -18.58
C TYR A 299 -22.43 0.82 -18.73
N LYS A 300 -23.28 0.54 -19.75
CA LYS A 300 -24.53 1.29 -19.97
C LYS A 300 -25.47 1.25 -18.77
N GLN A 301 -25.61 0.08 -18.16
CA GLN A 301 -26.46 -0.14 -17.00
C GLN A 301 -25.95 0.61 -15.77
N ALA A 302 -24.64 0.52 -15.48
CA ALA A 302 -24.01 1.25 -14.38
C ALA A 302 -24.13 2.78 -14.58
N TRP A 303 -23.80 3.29 -15.77
CA TRP A 303 -23.96 4.70 -16.12
C TRP A 303 -25.40 5.21 -15.96
N SER A 304 -26.39 4.38 -16.25
CA SER A 304 -27.80 4.78 -16.22
C SER A 304 -28.38 4.96 -14.82
N CYS A 305 -27.70 4.49 -13.77
CA CYS A 305 -28.19 4.57 -12.39
C CYS A 305 -28.34 6.02 -11.92
N ASP A 306 -27.25 6.80 -12.05
CA ASP A 306 -27.22 8.22 -11.70
C ASP A 306 -26.28 8.98 -12.64
N ARG A 307 -26.76 9.36 -13.81
CA ARG A 307 -25.97 10.06 -14.83
C ARG A 307 -25.46 11.40 -14.38
N ILE A 308 -26.19 12.07 -13.49
CA ILE A 308 -25.82 13.39 -12.98
C ILE A 308 -24.58 13.25 -12.10
N SER A 309 -24.59 12.32 -11.16
CA SER A 309 -23.45 12.09 -10.27
C SER A 309 -22.25 11.44 -11.00
N ALA A 310 -22.50 10.58 -11.99
CA ALA A 310 -21.45 9.94 -12.78
C ALA A 310 -20.65 10.93 -13.64
N PHE A 311 -21.21 12.10 -13.97
CA PHE A 311 -20.49 13.16 -14.66
C PHE A 311 -19.33 13.70 -13.82
N GLY A 312 -18.11 13.68 -14.39
CA GLY A 312 -16.88 14.02 -13.66
C GLY A 312 -16.49 13.01 -12.59
N GLY A 313 -17.03 11.80 -12.65
CA GLY A 313 -16.65 10.67 -11.81
C GLY A 313 -15.56 9.82 -12.40
N ILE A 314 -15.28 8.71 -11.72
CA ILE A 314 -14.31 7.68 -12.10
C ILE A 314 -15.05 6.39 -12.42
N VAL A 315 -14.58 5.63 -13.41
CA VAL A 315 -15.10 4.30 -13.71
C VAL A 315 -14.02 3.23 -13.61
N ALA A 316 -14.33 2.16 -12.89
CA ALA A 316 -13.54 0.93 -12.88
C ALA A 316 -14.25 -0.17 -13.68
N LEU A 317 -13.45 -0.92 -14.43
CA LEU A 317 -13.86 -2.04 -15.25
C LEU A 317 -13.00 -3.26 -14.91
N ASN A 318 -13.56 -4.46 -14.88
CA ASN A 318 -12.82 -5.71 -14.66
C ASN A 318 -12.53 -6.48 -15.95
N ARG A 319 -12.70 -5.84 -17.10
CA ARG A 319 -12.38 -6.37 -18.43
C ARG A 319 -11.65 -5.31 -19.24
N GLU A 320 -10.93 -5.77 -20.27
CA GLU A 320 -10.25 -4.91 -21.23
C GLU A 320 -11.23 -3.91 -21.87
N VAL A 321 -10.74 -2.69 -22.08
CA VAL A 321 -11.45 -1.67 -22.87
C VAL A 321 -11.09 -1.88 -24.34
N ASP A 322 -12.01 -2.48 -25.08
CA ASP A 322 -11.93 -2.63 -26.52
C ASP A 322 -12.45 -1.38 -27.25
N LEU A 323 -12.35 -1.38 -28.58
CA LEU A 323 -12.76 -0.25 -29.41
C LEU A 323 -14.27 0.04 -29.31
N ALA A 324 -15.11 -0.99 -29.12
CA ALA A 324 -16.56 -0.82 -28.99
C ALA A 324 -16.91 -0.11 -27.67
N LEU A 325 -16.29 -0.53 -26.58
CA LEU A 325 -16.44 0.10 -25.27
C LEU A 325 -15.84 1.52 -25.27
N ALA A 326 -14.68 1.73 -25.90
CA ALA A 326 -14.08 3.05 -26.02
C ALA A 326 -14.98 4.04 -26.77
N ARG A 327 -15.62 3.64 -27.85
CA ARG A 327 -16.60 4.47 -28.58
C ARG A 327 -17.81 4.83 -27.71
N LEU A 328 -18.25 3.91 -26.85
CA LEU A 328 -19.32 4.15 -25.90
C LEU A 328 -18.89 5.16 -24.83
N ILE A 329 -17.70 4.98 -24.26
CA ILE A 329 -17.08 5.89 -23.26
C ILE A 329 -16.88 7.28 -23.85
N ALA A 330 -16.45 7.37 -25.11
CA ALA A 330 -16.25 8.66 -25.80
C ALA A 330 -17.56 9.45 -25.91
N LYS A 331 -18.71 8.78 -26.05
CA LYS A 331 -20.06 9.38 -26.11
C LYS A 331 -20.68 9.62 -24.73
N SER A 332 -20.19 8.96 -23.67
CA SER A 332 -20.61 9.23 -22.31
C SER A 332 -20.05 10.59 -21.86
N GLY A 333 -20.69 11.31 -21.03
CA GLY A 333 -20.24 12.62 -20.55
C GLY A 333 -18.77 12.68 -20.11
N PHE A 334 -18.40 13.74 -19.44
CA PHE A 334 -17.04 13.90 -18.90
C PHE A 334 -16.77 12.90 -17.79
N LEU A 335 -15.63 12.20 -17.85
CA LEU A 335 -15.06 11.33 -16.81
C LEU A 335 -13.64 11.82 -16.48
N GLU A 336 -13.24 11.72 -15.22
CA GLU A 336 -11.89 12.06 -14.79
C GLU A 336 -10.90 10.92 -14.99
N CYS A 337 -11.27 9.70 -14.62
CA CYS A 337 -10.40 8.52 -14.72
C CYS A 337 -11.17 7.31 -15.20
N ILE A 338 -10.46 6.46 -15.94
CA ILE A 338 -10.87 5.09 -16.26
C ILE A 338 -9.76 4.15 -15.82
N ILE A 339 -10.11 3.14 -15.01
CA ILE A 339 -9.19 2.08 -14.62
C ILE A 339 -9.70 0.74 -15.13
N SER A 340 -8.82 -0.04 -15.75
CA SER A 340 -9.14 -1.29 -16.43
C SER A 340 -7.93 -2.22 -16.41
N PRO A 341 -8.09 -3.55 -16.52
CA PRO A 341 -6.97 -4.47 -16.66
C PRO A 341 -6.09 -4.21 -17.87
N LYS A 342 -6.68 -3.69 -18.96
CA LYS A 342 -5.95 -3.45 -20.20
C LYS A 342 -6.72 -2.52 -21.13
N PHE A 343 -5.99 -1.79 -21.98
CA PHE A 343 -6.51 -1.00 -23.10
C PHE A 343 -5.86 -1.49 -24.39
N SER A 344 -6.65 -1.70 -25.46
CA SER A 344 -6.07 -1.96 -26.76
C SER A 344 -5.40 -0.70 -27.34
N LEU A 345 -4.42 -0.87 -28.23
CA LEU A 345 -3.72 0.27 -28.85
C LEU A 345 -4.66 1.21 -29.59
N GLU A 346 -5.65 0.66 -30.32
CA GLU A 346 -6.67 1.43 -31.03
C GLU A 346 -7.55 2.25 -30.10
N THR A 347 -7.87 1.69 -28.92
CA THR A 347 -8.63 2.35 -27.86
C THR A 347 -7.89 3.54 -27.31
N LEU A 348 -6.58 3.43 -27.08
CA LEU A 348 -5.75 4.53 -26.60
C LEU A 348 -5.77 5.72 -27.59
N GLY A 349 -5.71 5.44 -28.89
CA GLY A 349 -5.81 6.50 -29.92
C GLY A 349 -7.11 7.30 -29.79
N LEU A 350 -8.24 6.62 -29.68
CA LEU A 350 -9.57 7.25 -29.58
C LEU A 350 -9.78 8.04 -28.27
N LEU A 351 -9.32 7.52 -27.14
CA LEU A 351 -9.58 8.13 -25.84
C LEU A 351 -8.60 9.28 -25.49
N LYS A 352 -7.43 9.31 -26.12
CA LYS A 352 -6.43 10.38 -25.95
C LYS A 352 -6.94 11.75 -26.44
N ASP A 353 -7.92 11.80 -27.31
CA ASP A 353 -8.56 13.06 -27.73
C ASP A 353 -9.24 13.79 -26.55
N LYS A 354 -9.58 13.05 -25.48
CA LYS A 354 -10.12 13.63 -24.24
C LYS A 354 -8.97 14.07 -23.32
N LYS A 355 -8.44 15.29 -23.50
CA LYS A 355 -7.26 15.84 -22.81
C LYS A 355 -7.29 15.77 -21.27
N ASN A 356 -8.47 15.77 -20.65
CA ASN A 356 -8.62 15.74 -19.19
C ASN A 356 -8.90 14.35 -18.63
N LEU A 357 -9.06 13.34 -19.49
CA LEU A 357 -9.29 11.95 -19.09
C LEU A 357 -7.96 11.30 -18.74
N ARG A 358 -7.93 10.55 -17.64
CA ARG A 358 -6.78 9.73 -17.24
C ARG A 358 -7.10 8.27 -17.50
N LEU A 359 -6.20 7.58 -18.18
CA LEU A 359 -6.31 6.15 -18.49
C LEU A 359 -5.31 5.37 -17.64
N LEU A 360 -5.80 4.42 -16.87
CA LEU A 360 -5.04 3.71 -15.86
C LEU A 360 -5.17 2.20 -16.09
N GLU A 361 -4.04 1.53 -16.21
CA GLU A 361 -3.97 0.09 -16.34
C GLU A 361 -3.59 -0.54 -15.01
N LEU A 362 -4.42 -1.44 -14.54
CA LEU A 362 -4.18 -2.26 -13.36
C LEU A 362 -4.82 -3.64 -13.61
N PRO A 363 -4.08 -4.76 -13.44
CA PRO A 363 -4.67 -6.08 -13.49
C PRO A 363 -5.72 -6.25 -12.37
N VAL A 364 -6.96 -5.87 -12.66
CA VAL A 364 -8.10 -6.01 -11.76
C VAL A 364 -8.70 -7.39 -11.99
N GLY A 365 -8.15 -8.41 -11.34
CA GLY A 365 -8.80 -9.71 -11.21
C GLY A 365 -9.89 -9.67 -10.15
N ALA A 366 -10.86 -10.61 -10.20
CA ALA A 366 -11.66 -10.89 -9.01
C ALA A 366 -10.70 -11.15 -7.85
N ALA A 367 -10.95 -10.55 -6.69
CA ALA A 367 -10.13 -10.82 -5.52
C ALA A 367 -10.00 -12.35 -5.36
N PRO A 368 -8.79 -12.92 -5.21
CA PRO A 368 -8.68 -14.33 -4.91
C PRO A 368 -9.58 -14.58 -3.69
N ARG A 369 -10.48 -15.55 -3.80
CA ARG A 369 -11.28 -16.00 -2.66
C ARG A 369 -10.30 -16.44 -1.60
N GLY A 370 -10.23 -15.72 -0.48
CA GLY A 370 -9.24 -15.93 0.57
C GLY A 370 -7.88 -15.31 0.19
N ARG A 371 -7.67 -14.01 0.45
CA ARG A 371 -6.33 -13.57 0.83
C ARG A 371 -5.94 -14.44 2.02
N PRO A 372 -4.73 -15.04 2.04
CA PRO A 372 -4.28 -15.70 3.26
C PRO A 372 -4.45 -14.68 4.41
N GLU A 373 -5.00 -15.10 5.54
CA GLU A 373 -5.13 -14.29 6.76
C GLU A 373 -3.81 -13.59 7.17
N GLN A 374 -2.71 -14.07 6.63
CA GLN A 374 -1.35 -13.58 6.84
C GLN A 374 -1.01 -12.24 6.15
N CYS A 375 -1.92 -11.67 5.33
CA CYS A 375 -1.74 -10.36 4.68
C CYS A 375 -2.93 -9.43 4.97
N ALA A 376 -3.41 -9.40 6.22
CA ALA A 376 -4.41 -8.43 6.64
C ALA A 376 -3.80 -7.02 6.53
N THR A 377 -4.27 -6.24 5.57
CA THR A 377 -3.99 -4.81 5.49
C THR A 377 -4.74 -4.12 6.63
N LEU A 378 -4.06 -3.20 7.30
CA LEU A 378 -4.68 -2.42 8.37
C LEU A 378 -5.45 -1.23 7.80
N ASP A 379 -6.67 -1.02 8.28
CA ASP A 379 -7.40 0.24 8.08
C ASP A 379 -7.07 1.19 9.24
N ILE A 380 -6.45 2.33 8.92
CA ILE A 380 -5.94 3.28 9.88
C ILE A 380 -6.62 4.62 9.70
N LYS A 381 -7.31 5.09 10.76
CA LYS A 381 -7.96 6.40 10.80
C LYS A 381 -7.30 7.32 11.80
N ARG A 382 -6.83 8.46 11.33
CA ARG A 382 -6.25 9.48 12.22
C ARG A 382 -7.35 10.11 13.07
N VAL A 383 -7.05 10.22 14.37
CA VAL A 383 -7.86 10.96 15.33
C VAL A 383 -6.96 11.97 16.05
N TRP A 384 -7.53 12.91 16.78
CA TRP A 384 -6.71 13.87 17.53
C TRP A 384 -5.80 13.13 18.52
N GLY A 385 -4.50 13.34 18.36
CA GLY A 385 -3.48 12.76 19.24
C GLY A 385 -3.17 11.29 18.99
N GLY A 386 -3.79 10.62 17.99
CA GLY A 386 -3.57 9.21 17.78
C GLY A 386 -4.10 8.65 16.47
N ALA A 387 -4.34 7.35 16.48
CA ALA A 387 -4.96 6.63 15.38
C ALA A 387 -5.85 5.49 15.92
N LEU A 388 -6.96 5.23 15.22
CA LEU A 388 -7.71 4.00 15.34
C LEU A 388 -7.18 3.03 14.29
N VAL A 389 -6.96 1.80 14.69
CA VAL A 389 -6.44 0.73 13.83
C VAL A 389 -7.39 -0.46 13.91
N GLN A 390 -7.76 -1.00 12.77
CA GLN A 390 -8.57 -2.21 12.64
C GLN A 390 -8.11 -3.02 11.44
N ASP A 391 -8.52 -4.28 11.37
CA ASP A 391 -8.36 -5.07 10.16
C ASP A 391 -9.25 -4.53 9.04
N GLU A 392 -8.78 -4.65 7.79
CA GLU A 392 -9.61 -4.36 6.62
C GLU A 392 -10.80 -5.33 6.60
N ASP A 393 -12.00 -4.83 6.28
CA ASP A 393 -13.21 -5.66 6.13
C ASP A 393 -13.13 -6.50 4.84
N ILE A 394 -12.51 -7.67 4.94
CA ILE A 394 -12.33 -8.63 3.84
C ILE A 394 -13.41 -9.72 3.81
N LEU A 395 -14.33 -9.74 4.80
CA LEU A 395 -15.36 -10.79 4.87
C LEU A 395 -16.17 -10.85 3.58
N THR A 396 -16.32 -12.05 3.05
CA THR A 396 -17.15 -12.34 1.90
C THR A 396 -18.47 -12.97 2.34
N LEU A 397 -19.53 -12.69 1.59
CA LEU A 397 -20.84 -13.30 1.85
C LEU A 397 -20.77 -14.80 1.57
N ASP A 398 -21.10 -15.61 2.57
CA ASP A 398 -21.40 -17.02 2.37
C ASP A 398 -22.89 -17.19 2.09
N GLU A 399 -23.20 -17.51 0.85
CA GLU A 399 -24.58 -17.65 0.39
C GLU A 399 -25.34 -18.81 1.10
N ASN A 400 -24.60 -19.80 1.65
CA ASN A 400 -25.19 -20.92 2.38
C ASN A 400 -25.67 -20.51 3.79
N ASN A 401 -25.13 -19.42 4.34
CA ASN A 401 -25.50 -18.89 5.66
C ASN A 401 -26.64 -17.86 5.62
N LEU A 402 -27.18 -17.56 4.43
CA LEU A 402 -28.31 -16.65 4.30
C LEU A 402 -29.59 -17.23 4.90
N LYS A 403 -30.26 -16.45 5.75
CA LYS A 403 -31.52 -16.86 6.41
C LYS A 403 -32.68 -16.01 5.91
N THR A 404 -33.62 -16.61 5.21
CA THR A 404 -34.92 -15.96 4.97
C THR A 404 -35.75 -15.96 6.25
N VAL A 405 -36.08 -14.78 6.77
CA VAL A 405 -36.73 -14.61 8.09
C VAL A 405 -38.22 -14.25 8.00
N THR A 406 -38.73 -13.89 6.83
CA THR A 406 -40.12 -13.58 6.57
C THR A 406 -40.89 -14.78 6.02
N LYS A 407 -42.25 -14.72 6.11
CA LYS A 407 -43.14 -15.72 5.50
C LYS A 407 -42.99 -15.77 3.99
N GLN A 408 -42.93 -14.61 3.34
CA GLN A 408 -42.63 -14.48 1.93
C GLN A 408 -41.12 -14.75 1.70
N LYS A 409 -40.81 -15.64 0.76
CA LYS A 409 -39.45 -15.95 0.36
C LYS A 409 -39.11 -15.18 -0.91
N PRO A 410 -37.86 -14.68 -1.05
CA PRO A 410 -37.43 -14.06 -2.29
C PRO A 410 -37.36 -15.10 -3.42
N SER A 411 -37.79 -14.72 -4.61
CA SER A 411 -37.57 -15.51 -5.82
C SER A 411 -36.09 -15.64 -6.14
N LYS A 412 -35.69 -16.59 -6.98
CA LYS A 412 -34.28 -16.76 -7.42
C LYS A 412 -33.72 -15.48 -8.03
N LYS A 413 -34.52 -14.72 -8.81
CA LYS A 413 -34.10 -13.43 -9.38
C LYS A 413 -33.90 -12.34 -8.35
N GLU A 414 -34.76 -12.30 -7.33
CA GLU A 414 -34.60 -11.35 -6.22
C GLU A 414 -33.38 -11.69 -5.39
N MET A 415 -33.14 -12.97 -5.10
CA MET A 415 -31.94 -13.41 -4.37
C MET A 415 -30.65 -12.99 -5.10
N GLU A 416 -30.56 -13.21 -6.41
CA GLU A 416 -29.44 -12.74 -7.22
C GLU A 416 -29.25 -11.21 -7.13
N SER A 417 -30.37 -10.47 -7.16
CA SER A 417 -30.34 -9.01 -7.04
C SER A 417 -29.93 -8.56 -5.64
N LEU A 418 -30.38 -9.26 -4.58
CA LEU A 418 -30.02 -9.00 -3.18
C LEU A 418 -28.52 -9.21 -2.95
N ILE A 419 -27.95 -10.32 -3.43
CA ILE A 419 -26.54 -10.63 -3.33
C ILE A 419 -25.70 -9.59 -4.08
N PHE A 420 -26.13 -9.20 -5.28
CA PHE A 420 -25.48 -8.13 -6.05
C PHE A 420 -25.50 -6.81 -5.29
N ALA A 421 -26.64 -6.39 -4.76
CA ALA A 421 -26.78 -5.15 -4.02
C ALA A 421 -25.97 -5.15 -2.71
N TRP A 422 -25.90 -6.30 -2.03
CA TRP A 422 -25.13 -6.50 -0.81
C TRP A 422 -23.62 -6.24 -1.02
N LYS A 423 -23.05 -6.79 -2.08
CA LYS A 423 -21.64 -6.57 -2.45
C LYS A 423 -21.30 -5.08 -2.61
N ILE A 424 -22.25 -4.29 -3.10
CA ILE A 424 -22.05 -2.84 -3.26
C ILE A 424 -22.26 -2.11 -1.93
N ALA A 425 -23.23 -2.56 -1.10
CA ALA A 425 -23.49 -1.97 0.21
C ALA A 425 -22.26 -2.04 1.12
N LYS A 426 -21.51 -3.15 1.11
CA LYS A 426 -20.24 -3.34 1.83
C LYS A 426 -19.25 -2.18 1.61
N HIS A 427 -19.19 -1.63 0.41
CA HIS A 427 -18.23 -0.60 0.02
C HIS A 427 -18.82 0.82 0.02
N THR A 428 -20.07 0.99 0.42
CA THR A 428 -20.75 2.28 0.42
C THR A 428 -20.71 2.89 1.82
N LYS A 429 -20.49 4.20 1.91
CA LYS A 429 -20.45 4.90 3.21
C LYS A 429 -21.77 4.82 3.95
N SER A 430 -21.70 4.47 5.24
CA SER A 430 -22.83 4.31 6.15
C SER A 430 -23.54 5.64 6.47
N ASN A 431 -24.85 5.66 6.73
CA ASN A 431 -25.77 4.56 6.48
C ASN A 431 -25.96 4.37 4.98
N ALA A 432 -25.86 3.13 4.49
CA ALA A 432 -25.91 2.80 3.07
C ALA A 432 -27.15 1.96 2.70
N ILE A 433 -27.85 2.40 1.66
CA ILE A 433 -28.98 1.67 1.06
C ILE A 433 -28.76 1.58 -0.46
N ILE A 434 -28.75 0.36 -0.96
CA ILE A 434 -28.60 0.06 -2.38
C ILE A 434 -29.88 -0.55 -2.92
N LEU A 435 -30.47 0.08 -3.93
CA LEU A 435 -31.57 -0.49 -4.69
C LEU A 435 -31.05 -1.13 -5.98
N ALA A 436 -31.47 -2.36 -6.24
CA ALA A 436 -31.07 -3.10 -7.44
C ALA A 436 -32.22 -3.80 -8.14
N LYS A 437 -32.08 -4.00 -9.45
CA LYS A 437 -32.92 -4.87 -10.30
C LYS A 437 -32.03 -5.75 -11.17
N GLY A 438 -32.14 -7.06 -10.99
CA GLY A 438 -31.14 -7.98 -11.54
C GLY A 438 -29.76 -7.59 -11.01
N THR A 439 -28.77 -7.55 -11.89
CA THR A 439 -27.39 -7.25 -11.53
C THR A 439 -26.98 -5.81 -11.89
N LYS A 440 -27.87 -4.85 -11.63
CA LYS A 440 -27.60 -3.42 -11.77
C LYS A 440 -28.21 -2.61 -10.63
N THR A 441 -27.52 -1.60 -10.16
CA THR A 441 -28.09 -0.59 -9.26
C THR A 441 -29.10 0.28 -9.97
N VAL A 442 -30.14 0.70 -9.25
CA VAL A 442 -31.16 1.63 -9.74
C VAL A 442 -31.27 2.87 -8.87
N GLY A 443 -30.77 2.81 -7.63
CA GLY A 443 -30.70 3.95 -6.72
C GLY A 443 -29.78 3.66 -5.54
N ILE A 444 -29.06 4.68 -5.09
CA ILE A 444 -28.09 4.58 -4.01
C ILE A 444 -28.29 5.73 -3.04
N GLY A 445 -28.48 5.42 -1.76
CA GLY A 445 -28.44 6.33 -0.63
C GLY A 445 -27.19 6.02 0.21
N ALA A 446 -26.27 6.97 0.35
CA ALA A 446 -24.99 6.79 1.00
C ALA A 446 -24.72 7.90 2.01
N GLY A 447 -24.04 7.58 3.12
CA GLY A 447 -23.50 8.56 4.05
C GLY A 447 -24.54 9.38 4.82
N GLN A 448 -25.73 8.83 5.06
CA GLN A 448 -26.79 9.55 5.76
C GLN A 448 -26.79 9.26 7.26
N MET A 449 -27.17 10.25 8.07
CA MET A 449 -27.23 10.12 9.52
C MET A 449 -28.35 9.16 9.95
N SER A 450 -29.43 9.09 9.20
CA SER A 450 -30.50 8.13 9.45
C SER A 450 -30.64 7.13 8.31
N ARG A 451 -31.03 5.89 8.63
CA ARG A 451 -31.23 4.84 7.64
C ARG A 451 -32.44 5.09 6.78
N VAL A 452 -33.50 5.67 7.35
CA VAL A 452 -34.70 6.03 6.61
C VAL A 452 -34.43 7.11 5.55
N ASP A 453 -33.53 8.06 5.83
CA ASP A 453 -33.10 9.05 4.82
C ASP A 453 -32.33 8.40 3.66
N SER A 454 -31.48 7.40 3.97
CA SER A 454 -30.82 6.62 2.92
C SER A 454 -31.83 5.87 2.03
N VAL A 455 -32.89 5.29 2.61
CA VAL A 455 -34.01 4.69 1.85
C VAL A 455 -34.69 5.76 0.99
N PHE A 456 -35.02 6.91 1.56
CA PHE A 456 -35.65 8.00 0.83
C PHE A 456 -34.80 8.49 -0.35
N ILE A 457 -33.52 8.73 -0.14
CA ILE A 457 -32.60 9.19 -1.19
C ILE A 457 -32.47 8.13 -2.29
N SER A 458 -32.29 6.86 -1.91
CA SER A 458 -32.16 5.77 -2.89
C SER A 458 -33.42 5.62 -3.75
N THR A 459 -34.62 5.72 -3.14
CA THR A 459 -35.91 5.66 -3.86
C THR A 459 -36.13 6.86 -4.76
N LYS A 460 -35.76 8.07 -4.30
CA LYS A 460 -35.83 9.30 -5.09
C LYS A 460 -34.95 9.21 -6.34
N LYS A 461 -33.72 8.69 -6.21
CA LYS A 461 -32.78 8.48 -7.33
C LYS A 461 -33.29 7.41 -8.29
N ALA A 462 -33.84 6.31 -7.78
CA ALA A 462 -34.38 5.23 -8.59
C ALA A 462 -35.63 5.62 -9.38
N GLY A 463 -36.42 6.56 -8.85
CA GLY A 463 -37.66 7.03 -9.47
C GLY A 463 -38.62 5.88 -9.79
N LYS A 464 -39.08 5.78 -11.03
CA LYS A 464 -39.99 4.70 -11.48
C LYS A 464 -39.40 3.29 -11.38
N LEU A 465 -38.07 3.17 -11.32
CA LEU A 465 -37.39 1.87 -11.20
C LEU A 465 -37.45 1.31 -9.78
N THR A 466 -37.86 2.07 -8.78
CA THR A 466 -38.00 1.61 -7.38
C THR A 466 -38.99 0.46 -7.25
N ALA A 467 -40.18 0.57 -7.90
CA ALA A 467 -41.19 -0.48 -7.80
C ALA A 467 -40.67 -1.83 -8.34
N GLY A 468 -40.73 -2.88 -7.49
CA GLY A 468 -40.19 -4.21 -7.79
C GLY A 468 -38.65 -4.28 -7.82
N SER A 469 -37.95 -3.32 -7.22
CA SER A 469 -36.50 -3.44 -6.90
C SER A 469 -36.31 -4.15 -5.57
N VAL A 470 -35.10 -4.64 -5.34
CA VAL A 470 -34.64 -5.13 -4.04
C VAL A 470 -33.83 -4.08 -3.33
N LEU A 471 -33.69 -4.20 -2.00
CA LEU A 471 -32.96 -3.27 -1.14
C LEU A 471 -31.91 -4.02 -0.35
N ALA A 472 -30.65 -3.54 -0.36
CA ALA A 472 -29.61 -3.97 0.55
C ALA A 472 -29.26 -2.84 1.53
N SER A 473 -29.09 -3.20 2.80
CA SER A 473 -28.71 -2.29 3.88
C SER A 473 -27.41 -2.79 4.54
N ASP A 474 -26.42 -1.92 4.69
CA ASP A 474 -25.10 -2.21 5.27
C ASP A 474 -25.16 -2.65 6.74
N ALA A 475 -26.25 -2.33 7.45
CA ALA A 475 -26.52 -2.72 8.83
C ALA A 475 -28.01 -2.96 9.07
N PHE A 476 -28.37 -3.39 10.27
CA PHE A 476 -29.75 -3.67 10.66
C PHE A 476 -30.62 -2.41 10.68
N PHE A 477 -31.93 -2.61 10.56
CA PHE A 477 -32.92 -1.54 10.74
C PHE A 477 -33.24 -1.38 12.24
N PRO A 478 -33.04 -0.17 12.80
CA PRO A 478 -33.33 0.06 14.22
C PRO A 478 -34.82 0.26 14.51
N LYS A 479 -35.61 0.63 13.47
CA LYS A 479 -37.05 0.91 13.54
C LYS A 479 -37.75 0.49 12.26
N GLU A 480 -39.06 0.32 12.32
CA GLU A 480 -39.89 -0.11 11.20
C GLU A 480 -40.12 0.96 10.11
N ASP A 481 -39.83 2.23 10.41
CA ASP A 481 -40.07 3.39 9.53
C ASP A 481 -39.46 3.20 8.13
N ALA A 482 -38.25 2.68 8.06
CA ALA A 482 -37.57 2.39 6.81
C ALA A 482 -38.23 1.25 6.01
N ILE A 483 -38.81 0.23 6.71
CA ILE A 483 -39.54 -0.87 6.07
C ILE A 483 -40.87 -0.38 5.51
N VAL A 484 -41.60 0.44 6.28
CA VAL A 484 -42.85 1.08 5.84
C VAL A 484 -42.60 1.96 4.61
N LEU A 485 -41.51 2.72 4.63
CA LEU A 485 -41.10 3.54 3.48
C LEU A 485 -40.75 2.68 2.25
N ALA A 486 -40.01 1.58 2.44
CA ALA A 486 -39.71 0.62 1.38
C ALA A 486 -40.97 0.02 0.76
N ALA A 487 -41.96 -0.34 1.60
CA ALA A 487 -43.28 -0.84 1.15
C ALA A 487 -44.05 0.19 0.32
N LYS A 488 -44.07 1.45 0.77
CA LYS A 488 -44.72 2.56 0.03
C LYS A 488 -44.18 2.69 -1.39
N TYR A 489 -42.89 2.44 -1.58
CA TYR A 489 -42.21 2.48 -2.90
C TYR A 489 -42.24 1.12 -3.62
N ARG A 490 -42.95 0.11 -3.11
CA ARG A 490 -43.10 -1.24 -3.70
C ARG A 490 -41.76 -1.97 -3.90
N ILE A 491 -40.88 -1.86 -2.91
CA ILE A 491 -39.68 -2.70 -2.85
C ILE A 491 -40.09 -4.12 -2.53
N SER A 492 -39.60 -5.12 -3.25
CA SER A 492 -40.11 -6.50 -3.17
C SER A 492 -39.33 -7.36 -2.17
N ALA A 493 -38.06 -7.10 -1.95
CA ALA A 493 -37.24 -7.88 -1.03
C ALA A 493 -36.11 -7.02 -0.41
N ILE A 494 -35.68 -7.43 0.79
CA ILE A 494 -34.63 -6.73 1.58
C ILE A 494 -33.56 -7.74 2.01
N ILE A 495 -32.29 -7.34 1.97
CA ILE A 495 -31.16 -8.03 2.59
C ILE A 495 -30.49 -7.11 3.61
N GLN A 496 -30.23 -7.62 4.81
CA GLN A 496 -29.61 -6.90 5.93
C GLN A 496 -28.94 -7.88 6.90
N PRO A 497 -28.07 -7.41 7.84
CA PRO A 497 -27.41 -8.29 8.79
C PRO A 497 -28.34 -8.99 9.78
N GLY A 498 -29.39 -8.34 10.27
CA GLY A 498 -30.07 -8.70 11.51
C GLY A 498 -29.24 -8.32 12.74
N GLY A 499 -29.69 -8.75 13.93
CA GLY A 499 -29.02 -8.50 15.21
C GLY A 499 -29.51 -7.25 15.95
N SER A 500 -30.66 -6.69 15.56
CA SER A 500 -31.35 -5.62 16.29
C SER A 500 -32.27 -6.21 17.36
N ILE A 501 -32.40 -5.52 18.49
CA ILE A 501 -33.43 -5.81 19.48
C ILE A 501 -34.84 -5.72 18.85
N ALA A 502 -35.01 -4.92 17.81
CA ALA A 502 -36.26 -4.71 17.10
C ALA A 502 -36.48 -5.72 15.95
N ASP A 503 -35.64 -6.73 15.74
CA ASP A 503 -35.72 -7.64 14.60
C ASP A 503 -37.09 -8.31 14.47
N GLU A 504 -37.69 -8.76 15.58
CA GLU A 504 -39.03 -9.37 15.54
C GLU A 504 -40.08 -8.41 14.99
N GLN A 505 -40.07 -7.15 15.44
CA GLN A 505 -40.99 -6.11 14.96
C GLN A 505 -40.73 -5.77 13.49
N ILE A 506 -39.47 -5.72 13.07
CA ILE A 506 -39.06 -5.48 11.69
C ILE A 506 -39.56 -6.59 10.77
N ILE A 507 -39.40 -7.86 11.19
CA ILE A 507 -39.86 -9.03 10.43
C ILE A 507 -41.38 -9.02 10.31
N GLN A 508 -42.12 -8.77 11.43
CA GLN A 508 -43.56 -8.66 11.42
C GLN A 508 -44.07 -7.55 10.49
N THR A 509 -43.37 -6.41 10.47
CA THR A 509 -43.71 -5.30 9.56
C THR A 509 -43.45 -5.65 8.11
N ALA A 510 -42.33 -6.31 7.81
CA ALA A 510 -42.04 -6.81 6.48
C ALA A 510 -43.07 -7.83 5.99
N ASP A 511 -43.52 -8.76 6.88
CA ASP A 511 -44.57 -9.73 6.59
C ASP A 511 -45.91 -9.04 6.28
N LYS A 512 -46.32 -8.05 7.09
CA LYS A 512 -47.55 -7.25 6.85
C LYS A 512 -47.49 -6.51 5.51
N CYS A 513 -46.30 -6.07 5.11
CA CYS A 513 -46.09 -5.35 3.86
C CYS A 513 -45.87 -6.26 2.65
N GLY A 514 -45.81 -7.59 2.83
CA GLY A 514 -45.52 -8.54 1.76
C GLY A 514 -44.11 -8.39 1.18
N ILE A 515 -43.12 -8.05 2.01
CA ILE A 515 -41.70 -7.90 1.61
C ILE A 515 -40.90 -9.11 2.11
N ALA A 516 -40.22 -9.79 1.22
CA ALA A 516 -39.28 -10.84 1.60
C ALA A 516 -38.04 -10.25 2.30
N MET A 517 -37.55 -10.89 3.37
CA MET A 517 -36.37 -10.42 4.09
C MET A 517 -35.37 -11.54 4.33
N VAL A 518 -34.10 -11.21 4.07
CA VAL A 518 -32.93 -12.12 4.21
C VAL A 518 -31.94 -11.50 5.17
N PHE A 519 -31.49 -12.30 6.14
CA PHE A 519 -30.42 -11.93 7.07
C PHE A 519 -29.10 -12.56 6.63
N THR A 520 -28.02 -11.76 6.70
CA THR A 520 -26.65 -12.19 6.38
C THR A 520 -25.84 -12.58 7.61
N GLY A 521 -26.21 -12.06 8.81
CA GLY A 521 -25.40 -12.19 10.02
C GLY A 521 -24.11 -11.35 10.03
N ILE A 522 -23.82 -10.60 8.96
CA ILE A 522 -22.58 -9.81 8.80
C ILE A 522 -22.95 -8.34 8.60
N ARG A 523 -22.31 -7.44 9.35
CA ARG A 523 -22.46 -5.99 9.21
C ARG A 523 -21.23 -5.40 8.51
N HIS A 524 -21.43 -4.45 7.61
CA HIS A 524 -20.37 -3.77 6.86
C HIS A 524 -20.44 -2.25 7.04
N PHE A 525 -20.21 -1.76 8.26
CA PHE A 525 -20.10 -0.31 8.47
C PHE A 525 -18.84 0.26 7.85
N ARG A 526 -18.99 1.40 7.16
CA ARG A 526 -17.90 2.14 6.55
C ARG A 526 -18.08 3.64 6.78
N HIS A 527 -17.25 4.22 7.63
CA HIS A 527 -17.26 5.66 7.96
C HIS A 527 -16.15 6.44 7.25
#